data_baa19d6fdd1e468ed322a7e7aff4712e
#
_entry.id   baa19d6fdd1e468ed322a7e7aff4712e
#
_cell.length_a   1.000
_cell.length_b   1.000
_cell.length_c   1.000
_cell.angle_alpha   90.00
_cell.angle_beta   90.00
_cell.angle_gamma   90.00
#
_symmetry.space_group_name_H-M   'P 1'
#
loop_
_entity.id
_entity.type
_entity.pdbx_description
1 polymer ?
#
loop_
_entity_poly.entity_id
_entity_poly.type
_entity_poly.pdbx_seq_one_letter_code
_entity_poly.pdbx_strand_id
1 'polypeptide(L)'
;YFGFLPKEIAEASRVREEKEKEDPEQEDIYDVSAILEKRGVDVWHWDDPLINPHQKNMWPRIKEQTYLAVYHTDTGGYIQLADRDMPRVLTNENENYALGFLDAPYRKMITWYGQMNDLYLINLKDGSRTLIVSRLEDRVSLSPEGRFVVYYKDRNWYIFDTSSRESRNLTGNIGIPFYNEDHDYPSKVPGYGAAGWLEGDEAVLIYDKYDIWKFPAVEGLPENITGGFGRQNDYTFRIIRLDPEKEFFSLRERLLLSSYHNHKKNWGFYKAQLNKTGVEKLLEEKKKFNFIAKAKEADTLLYTRESYTEFPDLWVSGLSLSSPEKISDVNPQIKDFAWGSAELVEWESDDGTPLQGVLIKPGNYEPGKRYPVIVYFYRFFSQRLYEFNQVVINHRPCFPYYASNGYALFLPDVRFDIGTPGFSATKCLVPGIQKIIDMGVADPDAVGLHGHSWSGYQTAFVITQTDIFKCAVAGAPVSNMTSSYGGIRWGSGMARLFQYEKTQSRIGASLWERRDLYIENSPLFFADRINTPLLIIFGDEDTAVPWYQGIELYLAMRRLEKDCVFLQYRGEPHHPQKYPNKLDWFMRIKEYFDHYLKGVEGPEWITKGVPYRGK
;
A
#
# COMPACT_ATOMS: atom_id res chain seq x y z
N TYR A 1 14.99 -9.96 -28.02
CA TYR A 1 13.75 -9.15 -28.05
C TYR A 1 14.05 -7.70 -28.39
N PHE A 2 13.14 -7.03 -29.05
CA PHE A 2 13.22 -5.60 -29.38
C PHE A 2 11.80 -5.02 -29.57
N GLY A 3 11.65 -3.68 -29.59
CA GLY A 3 10.37 -3.02 -29.73
C GLY A 3 10.26 -2.19 -31.00
N PHE A 4 9.09 -2.17 -31.61
CA PHE A 4 8.75 -1.31 -32.73
C PHE A 4 7.88 -0.14 -32.29
N LEU A 5 8.22 1.06 -32.76
CA LEU A 5 7.38 2.24 -32.63
C LEU A 5 6.35 2.25 -33.76
N PRO A 6 5.05 2.50 -33.51
CA PRO A 6 4.05 2.63 -34.59
C PRO A 6 4.43 3.71 -35.61
N LYS A 7 4.21 3.40 -36.87
CA LYS A 7 4.62 4.27 -38.02
C LYS A 7 4.03 5.67 -37.93
N GLU A 8 2.75 5.79 -37.55
CA GLU A 8 2.06 7.07 -37.42
C GLU A 8 2.65 7.97 -36.33
N ILE A 9 3.13 7.37 -35.21
CA ILE A 9 3.80 8.10 -34.13
C ILE A 9 5.20 8.56 -34.59
N ALA A 10 5.93 7.71 -35.31
CA ALA A 10 7.23 8.06 -35.86
C ALA A 10 7.13 9.18 -36.91
N GLU A 11 6.11 9.14 -37.75
CA GLU A 11 5.83 10.18 -38.76
C GLU A 11 5.40 11.50 -38.12
N ALA A 12 4.50 11.46 -37.12
CA ALA A 12 4.06 12.65 -36.37
C ALA A 12 5.22 13.34 -35.64
N SER A 13 6.16 12.57 -35.08
CA SER A 13 7.36 13.12 -34.45
C SER A 13 8.28 13.83 -35.44
N ARG A 14 8.48 13.26 -36.66
CA ARG A 14 9.27 13.89 -37.71
C ARG A 14 8.63 15.19 -38.22
N VAL A 15 7.33 15.18 -38.46
CA VAL A 15 6.57 16.37 -38.91
C VAL A 15 6.66 17.49 -37.87
N ARG A 16 6.64 17.17 -36.60
CA ARG A 16 6.78 18.15 -35.51
C ARG A 16 8.19 18.75 -35.48
N GLU A 17 9.24 17.94 -35.62
CA GLU A 17 10.63 18.42 -35.68
C GLU A 17 10.91 19.30 -36.91
N GLU A 18 10.20 19.05 -38.02
CA GLU A 18 10.28 19.87 -39.24
C GLU A 18 9.57 21.22 -39.03
N LYS A 19 8.34 21.23 -38.45
CA LYS A 19 7.59 22.46 -38.15
C LYS A 19 8.29 23.37 -37.12
N GLU A 20 9.03 22.82 -36.15
CA GLU A 20 9.78 23.63 -35.18
C GLU A 20 10.98 24.38 -35.78
N LYS A 21 11.35 24.12 -37.06
CA LYS A 21 12.44 24.75 -37.79
C LYS A 21 11.99 25.83 -38.79
N GLU A 22 10.68 25.99 -38.98
CA GLU A 22 10.14 27.02 -39.86
C GLU A 22 10.00 28.35 -39.12
N ASP A 23 10.40 29.47 -39.78
CA ASP A 23 10.22 30.83 -39.26
C ASP A 23 8.72 31.10 -39.02
N PRO A 24 8.35 31.85 -37.98
CA PRO A 24 6.95 32.15 -37.71
C PRO A 24 6.36 32.97 -38.88
N GLU A 25 5.62 32.29 -39.75
CA GLU A 25 4.81 32.94 -40.76
C GLU A 25 3.83 33.92 -40.10
N GLN A 26 3.59 35.05 -40.73
CA GLN A 26 2.64 36.05 -40.29
C GLN A 26 1.25 35.39 -40.21
N GLU A 27 0.71 35.28 -38.97
CA GLU A 27 -0.56 34.57 -38.74
C GLU A 27 -1.70 35.18 -39.55
N ASP A 28 -2.30 34.40 -40.43
CA ASP A 28 -3.55 34.81 -41.10
C ASP A 28 -4.70 34.75 -40.09
N ILE A 29 -5.12 35.94 -39.62
CA ILE A 29 -6.22 36.10 -38.64
C ILE A 29 -7.58 35.62 -39.19
N TYR A 30 -7.69 35.29 -40.48
CA TYR A 30 -8.89 34.76 -41.11
C TYR A 30 -8.83 33.24 -41.34
N ASP A 31 -7.67 32.60 -41.14
CA ASP A 31 -7.56 31.14 -41.20
C ASP A 31 -8.15 30.52 -39.93
N VAL A 32 -9.44 30.22 -40.01
CA VAL A 32 -10.19 29.58 -38.90
C VAL A 32 -9.57 28.26 -38.49
N SER A 33 -8.98 27.49 -39.41
CA SER A 33 -8.37 26.21 -39.11
C SER A 33 -7.12 26.37 -38.25
N ALA A 34 -6.21 27.27 -38.65
CA ALA A 34 -4.99 27.59 -37.92
C ALA A 34 -5.30 28.21 -36.52
N ILE A 35 -6.33 29.07 -36.44
CA ILE A 35 -6.79 29.62 -35.15
C ILE A 35 -7.33 28.50 -34.23
N LEU A 36 -8.13 27.58 -34.79
CA LEU A 36 -8.70 26.48 -34.03
C LEU A 36 -7.68 25.42 -33.61
N GLU A 37 -6.55 25.28 -34.28
CA GLU A 37 -5.45 24.41 -33.86
C GLU A 37 -4.89 24.85 -32.49
N LYS A 38 -4.93 26.14 -32.16
CA LYS A 38 -4.46 26.72 -30.89
C LYS A 38 -5.49 26.67 -29.74
N ARG A 39 -6.69 26.09 -30.00
CA ARG A 39 -7.72 25.99 -28.98
C ARG A 39 -7.29 25.12 -27.80
N GLY A 40 -7.52 25.60 -26.57
CA GLY A 40 -7.23 24.87 -25.33
C GLY A 40 -8.47 24.14 -24.77
N VAL A 41 -9.13 23.29 -25.59
CA VAL A 41 -10.33 22.57 -25.16
C VAL A 41 -10.07 21.07 -25.16
N ASP A 42 -10.42 20.40 -24.04
CA ASP A 42 -10.44 18.96 -23.92
C ASP A 42 -11.88 18.46 -23.94
N VAL A 43 -12.16 17.50 -24.79
CA VAL A 43 -13.48 16.86 -24.87
C VAL A 43 -13.48 15.60 -24.03
N TRP A 44 -14.39 15.51 -23.07
CA TRP A 44 -14.61 14.32 -22.26
C TRP A 44 -15.88 13.63 -22.75
N HIS A 45 -15.72 12.43 -23.28
CA HIS A 45 -16.85 11.65 -23.75
C HIS A 45 -17.14 10.50 -22.78
N TRP A 46 -18.42 10.25 -22.50
CA TRP A 46 -18.86 9.23 -21.55
C TRP A 46 -18.42 7.80 -21.91
N ASP A 47 -18.13 7.56 -23.17
CA ASP A 47 -17.74 6.25 -23.70
C ASP A 47 -16.24 6.14 -24.01
N ASP A 48 -15.45 7.12 -23.63
CA ASP A 48 -14.00 7.02 -23.72
C ASP A 48 -13.48 5.82 -22.92
N PRO A 49 -12.53 5.05 -23.45
CA PRO A 49 -11.97 3.92 -22.72
C PRO A 49 -11.25 4.33 -21.43
N LEU A 50 -10.68 5.52 -21.40
CA LEU A 50 -10.09 6.15 -20.21
C LEU A 50 -10.58 7.61 -20.15
N ILE A 51 -10.86 8.10 -18.96
CA ILE A 51 -11.21 9.52 -18.78
C ILE A 51 -10.05 10.44 -19.17
N ASN A 52 -10.36 11.65 -19.65
CA ASN A 52 -9.37 12.58 -20.21
C ASN A 52 -8.16 12.86 -19.27
N PRO A 53 -8.29 13.10 -17.94
CA PRO A 53 -7.14 13.28 -17.06
C PRO A 53 -6.22 12.06 -17.02
N HIS A 54 -6.79 10.84 -17.09
CA HIS A 54 -6.01 9.61 -17.12
C HIS A 54 -5.25 9.48 -18.45
N GLN A 55 -5.90 9.78 -19.57
CA GLN A 55 -5.25 9.80 -20.88
C GLN A 55 -4.07 10.77 -20.90
N LYS A 56 -4.24 12.01 -20.38
CA LYS A 56 -3.16 12.99 -20.26
C LYS A 56 -1.99 12.51 -19.43
N ASN A 57 -2.28 11.87 -18.29
CA ASN A 57 -1.26 11.32 -17.41
C ASN A 57 -0.48 10.17 -18.07
N MET A 58 -1.17 9.34 -18.87
CA MET A 58 -0.56 8.22 -19.58
C MET A 58 0.17 8.64 -20.88
N TRP A 59 -0.17 9.80 -21.46
CA TRP A 59 0.33 10.21 -22.77
C TRP A 59 1.86 10.23 -22.91
N PRO A 60 2.66 10.74 -21.94
CA PRO A 60 4.12 10.71 -22.04
C PRO A 60 4.69 9.31 -22.25
N ARG A 61 4.03 8.29 -21.66
CA ARG A 61 4.41 6.89 -21.81
C ARG A 61 3.89 6.30 -23.13
N ILE A 62 2.65 6.61 -23.50
CA ILE A 62 2.00 6.02 -24.70
C ILE A 62 2.68 6.51 -25.97
N LYS A 63 3.05 7.80 -26.05
CA LYS A 63 3.70 8.37 -27.26
C LYS A 63 5.07 7.76 -27.57
N GLU A 64 5.75 7.18 -26.58
CA GLU A 64 7.06 6.55 -26.72
C GLU A 64 6.97 5.01 -26.63
N GLN A 65 5.74 4.48 -26.59
CA GLN A 65 5.53 3.04 -26.42
C GLN A 65 5.94 2.27 -27.66
N THR A 66 6.86 1.32 -27.46
CA THR A 66 7.21 0.31 -28.46
C THR A 66 6.50 -1.00 -28.15
N TYR A 67 6.35 -1.83 -29.16
CA TYR A 67 5.68 -3.12 -29.05
C TYR A 67 6.67 -4.25 -29.25
N LEU A 68 6.72 -5.16 -28.26
CA LEU A 68 7.68 -6.25 -28.20
C LEU A 68 7.56 -7.17 -29.41
N ALA A 69 8.70 -7.54 -29.98
CA ALA A 69 8.83 -8.55 -31.03
C ALA A 69 10.00 -9.48 -30.69
N VAL A 70 10.02 -10.67 -31.25
CA VAL A 70 11.12 -11.63 -31.18
C VAL A 70 11.77 -11.76 -32.55
N TYR A 71 13.10 -11.83 -32.60
CA TYR A 71 13.89 -12.12 -33.78
C TYR A 71 14.51 -13.50 -33.66
N HIS A 72 14.27 -14.35 -34.66
CA HIS A 72 14.83 -15.70 -34.74
C HIS A 72 16.14 -15.66 -35.53
N THR A 73 17.26 -15.87 -34.85
CA THR A 73 18.61 -15.76 -35.44
C THR A 73 18.91 -16.90 -36.42
N ASP A 74 18.27 -18.03 -36.29
CA ASP A 74 18.38 -19.20 -37.15
C ASP A 74 17.65 -19.06 -38.48
N THR A 75 16.50 -18.41 -38.49
CA THR A 75 15.67 -18.21 -39.69
C THR A 75 15.79 -16.81 -40.28
N GLY A 76 16.32 -15.85 -39.55
CA GLY A 76 16.42 -14.45 -39.93
C GLY A 76 15.06 -13.70 -39.97
N GLY A 77 14.01 -14.30 -39.40
CA GLY A 77 12.67 -13.72 -39.31
C GLY A 77 12.37 -13.05 -37.99
N TYR A 78 11.39 -12.17 -37.96
CA TYR A 78 10.88 -11.61 -36.72
C TYR A 78 9.36 -11.84 -36.61
N ILE A 79 8.87 -11.90 -35.35
CA ILE A 79 7.46 -12.08 -35.04
C ILE A 79 7.06 -10.99 -34.03
N GLN A 80 5.98 -10.27 -34.34
CA GLN A 80 5.39 -9.29 -33.45
C GLN A 80 4.60 -10.00 -32.35
N LEU A 81 4.95 -9.76 -31.08
CA LEU A 81 4.31 -10.38 -29.92
C LEU A 81 3.27 -9.47 -29.29
N ALA A 82 3.59 -8.16 -29.18
CA ALA A 82 2.71 -7.13 -28.64
C ALA A 82 2.17 -6.21 -29.74
N ASP A 83 1.00 -5.61 -29.52
CA ASP A 83 0.37 -4.62 -30.40
C ASP A 83 -0.42 -3.58 -29.57
N ARG A 84 -1.19 -2.70 -30.24
CA ARG A 84 -1.99 -1.65 -29.57
C ARG A 84 -3.07 -2.20 -28.66
N ASP A 85 -3.66 -3.35 -28.99
CA ASP A 85 -4.73 -3.95 -28.21
C ASP A 85 -4.16 -4.74 -27.04
N MET A 86 -3.03 -5.40 -27.24
CA MET A 86 -2.31 -6.17 -26.24
C MET A 86 -0.86 -5.67 -26.09
N PRO A 87 -0.66 -4.50 -25.50
CA PRO A 87 0.66 -3.86 -25.44
C PRO A 87 1.59 -4.50 -24.39
N ARG A 88 1.03 -5.23 -23.45
CA ARG A 88 1.80 -5.85 -22.36
C ARG A 88 2.04 -7.33 -22.67
N VAL A 89 3.31 -7.70 -22.82
CA VAL A 89 3.77 -9.06 -22.98
C VAL A 89 4.86 -9.34 -21.94
N LEU A 90 4.76 -10.46 -21.24
CA LEU A 90 5.74 -10.96 -20.27
C LEU A 90 6.47 -12.15 -20.89
N THR A 91 7.78 -12.07 -20.92
CA THR A 91 8.68 -13.14 -21.32
C THR A 91 9.53 -13.61 -20.15
N ASN A 92 10.06 -14.81 -20.22
CA ASN A 92 11.16 -15.32 -19.40
C ASN A 92 12.20 -15.94 -20.34
N GLU A 93 13.11 -16.77 -19.87
CA GLU A 93 14.18 -17.35 -20.67
C GLU A 93 13.73 -18.53 -21.56
N ASN A 94 12.48 -18.99 -21.47
CA ASN A 94 11.98 -20.07 -22.33
C ASN A 94 11.85 -19.63 -23.80
N GLU A 95 12.10 -20.55 -24.72
CA GLU A 95 12.14 -20.31 -26.16
C GLU A 95 10.78 -20.52 -26.86
N ASN A 96 9.73 -20.92 -26.16
CA ASN A 96 8.49 -21.38 -26.77
C ASN A 96 7.33 -20.42 -26.59
N TYR A 97 7.19 -19.81 -25.40
CA TYR A 97 5.98 -19.07 -25.04
C TYR A 97 6.26 -17.79 -24.28
N ALA A 98 5.34 -16.84 -24.45
CA ALA A 98 5.21 -15.63 -23.66
C ALA A 98 3.76 -15.48 -23.17
N LEU A 99 3.54 -14.58 -22.21
CA LEU A 99 2.19 -14.24 -21.71
C LEU A 99 1.78 -12.86 -22.22
N GLY A 100 0.61 -12.76 -22.88
CA GLY A 100 0.00 -11.54 -23.32
C GLY A 100 -1.16 -11.11 -22.42
N PHE A 101 -1.30 -9.81 -22.16
CA PHE A 101 -2.33 -9.24 -21.32
C PHE A 101 -3.17 -8.25 -22.12
N LEU A 102 -4.42 -8.60 -22.36
CA LEU A 102 -5.40 -7.78 -23.09
C LEU A 102 -6.34 -7.08 -22.11
N ASP A 103 -6.18 -5.78 -21.93
CA ASP A 103 -7.03 -4.96 -21.06
C ASP A 103 -8.13 -4.17 -21.81
N ALA A 104 -8.04 -4.10 -23.12
CA ALA A 104 -8.91 -3.28 -23.98
C ALA A 104 -10.42 -3.42 -23.66
N PRO A 105 -10.98 -4.63 -23.45
CA PRO A 105 -12.40 -4.78 -23.12
C PRO A 105 -12.81 -4.20 -21.75
N TYR A 106 -11.82 -3.92 -20.87
CA TYR A 106 -12.04 -3.54 -19.47
C TYR A 106 -11.57 -2.13 -19.13
N ARG A 107 -10.94 -1.40 -20.05
CA ARG A 107 -10.33 -0.08 -19.81
C ARG A 107 -11.31 0.92 -19.19
N LYS A 108 -12.55 0.96 -19.67
CA LYS A 108 -13.58 1.85 -19.12
C LYS A 108 -13.91 1.53 -17.66
N MET A 109 -13.86 0.25 -17.28
CA MET A 109 -14.17 -0.21 -15.94
C MET A 109 -13.12 0.20 -14.89
N ILE A 110 -11.93 0.65 -15.30
CA ILE A 110 -10.91 1.14 -14.37
C ILE A 110 -11.42 2.32 -13.54
N THR A 111 -12.41 3.05 -14.05
CA THR A 111 -13.05 4.20 -13.40
C THR A 111 -13.73 3.82 -12.07
N TRP A 112 -14.37 2.63 -12.01
CA TRP A 112 -15.16 2.21 -10.84
C TRP A 112 -14.86 0.81 -10.31
N TYR A 113 -14.22 -0.06 -11.09
CA TYR A 113 -13.94 -1.43 -10.70
C TYR A 113 -12.46 -1.67 -10.40
N GLY A 114 -11.59 -1.31 -11.35
CA GLY A 114 -10.16 -1.58 -11.28
C GLY A 114 -9.64 -2.24 -12.57
N GLN A 115 -8.39 -2.67 -12.54
CA GLN A 115 -7.73 -3.28 -13.69
C GLN A 115 -8.09 -4.75 -13.84
N MET A 116 -8.40 -5.16 -15.07
CA MET A 116 -8.61 -6.55 -15.47
C MET A 116 -7.95 -6.81 -16.81
N ASN A 117 -7.56 -8.06 -17.05
CA ASN A 117 -6.96 -8.49 -18.31
C ASN A 117 -7.51 -9.85 -18.72
N ASP A 118 -7.64 -10.08 -20.02
CA ASP A 118 -7.63 -11.42 -20.54
C ASP A 118 -6.18 -11.88 -20.71
N LEU A 119 -5.86 -13.07 -20.22
CA LEU A 119 -4.54 -13.65 -20.28
C LEU A 119 -4.43 -14.59 -21.46
N TYR A 120 -3.42 -14.36 -22.30
CA TYR A 120 -3.12 -15.17 -23.47
C TYR A 120 -1.76 -15.83 -23.37
N LEU A 121 -1.67 -17.08 -23.84
CA LEU A 121 -0.42 -17.71 -24.21
C LEU A 121 -0.05 -17.28 -25.62
N ILE A 122 1.17 -16.79 -25.83
CA ILE A 122 1.71 -16.39 -27.12
C ILE A 122 2.79 -17.38 -27.52
N ASN A 123 2.65 -18.02 -28.66
CA ASN A 123 3.68 -18.88 -29.23
C ASN A 123 4.77 -18.02 -29.87
N LEU A 124 6.01 -18.18 -29.46
CA LEU A 124 7.15 -17.39 -29.94
C LEU A 124 7.54 -17.74 -31.39
N LYS A 125 7.14 -18.93 -31.90
CA LYS A 125 7.51 -19.40 -33.25
C LYS A 125 6.65 -18.80 -34.37
N ASP A 126 5.38 -18.47 -34.08
CA ASP A 126 4.42 -18.01 -35.07
C ASP A 126 3.57 -16.82 -34.64
N GLY A 127 3.70 -16.36 -33.38
CA GLY A 127 2.93 -15.26 -32.82
C GLY A 127 1.47 -15.60 -32.51
N SER A 128 1.05 -16.86 -32.66
CA SER A 128 -0.32 -17.28 -32.39
C SER A 128 -0.67 -17.10 -30.91
N ARG A 129 -1.91 -16.69 -30.63
CA ARG A 129 -2.41 -16.37 -29.30
C ARG A 129 -3.52 -17.31 -28.90
N THR A 130 -3.39 -17.93 -27.74
CA THR A 130 -4.41 -18.81 -27.14
C THR A 130 -4.89 -18.18 -25.84
N LEU A 131 -6.20 -17.99 -25.69
CA LEU A 131 -6.78 -17.50 -24.46
C LEU A 131 -6.62 -18.54 -23.35
N ILE A 132 -6.01 -18.16 -22.23
CA ILE A 132 -5.90 -18.99 -21.02
C ILE A 132 -7.10 -18.73 -20.11
N VAL A 133 -7.34 -17.44 -19.78
CA VAL A 133 -8.39 -17.04 -18.85
C VAL A 133 -8.81 -15.60 -19.08
N SER A 134 -10.12 -15.31 -18.98
CA SER A 134 -10.67 -13.96 -19.06
C SER A 134 -10.83 -13.34 -17.70
N ARG A 135 -10.80 -12.00 -17.65
CA ARG A 135 -11.02 -11.18 -16.44
C ARG A 135 -10.11 -11.57 -15.27
N LEU A 136 -8.82 -11.68 -15.55
CA LEU A 136 -7.81 -11.90 -14.52
C LEU A 136 -7.48 -10.57 -13.83
N GLU A 137 -7.57 -10.56 -12.50
CA GLU A 137 -7.30 -9.39 -11.66
C GLU A 137 -6.02 -9.56 -10.83
N ASP A 138 -5.48 -10.78 -10.74
CA ASP A 138 -4.40 -11.15 -9.83
C ASP A 138 -3.20 -11.76 -10.58
N ARG A 139 -2.31 -12.32 -9.82
CA ARG A 139 -0.98 -12.78 -10.23
C ARG A 139 -1.01 -13.96 -11.19
N VAL A 140 -0.01 -14.00 -12.06
CA VAL A 140 0.27 -15.07 -12.98
C VAL A 140 1.78 -15.30 -13.06
N SER A 141 2.19 -16.52 -13.33
CA SER A 141 3.59 -16.90 -13.56
C SER A 141 3.66 -17.95 -14.67
N LEU A 142 4.52 -17.71 -15.67
CA LEU A 142 4.95 -18.69 -16.65
C LEU A 142 6.10 -19.49 -16.03
N SER A 143 6.09 -20.81 -16.18
CA SER A 143 7.17 -21.66 -15.70
C SER A 143 8.48 -21.44 -16.48
N PRO A 144 9.66 -21.68 -15.89
CA PRO A 144 10.94 -21.42 -16.53
C PRO A 144 11.11 -22.09 -17.90
N GLU A 145 10.67 -23.34 -18.07
CA GLU A 145 10.71 -24.05 -19.35
C GLU A 145 9.50 -23.77 -20.26
N GLY A 146 8.53 -22.98 -19.79
CA GLY A 146 7.34 -22.60 -20.57
C GLY A 146 6.27 -23.67 -20.68
N ARG A 147 6.36 -24.77 -19.91
CA ARG A 147 5.40 -25.88 -19.99
C ARG A 147 4.09 -25.59 -19.28
N PHE A 148 4.09 -24.69 -18.29
CA PHE A 148 2.93 -24.40 -17.48
C PHE A 148 2.77 -22.91 -17.23
N VAL A 149 1.50 -22.50 -17.02
CA VAL A 149 1.14 -21.18 -16.49
C VAL A 149 0.35 -21.35 -15.22
N VAL A 150 0.82 -20.80 -14.11
CA VAL A 150 0.05 -20.75 -12.87
C VAL A 150 -0.62 -19.39 -12.72
N TYR A 151 -1.91 -19.36 -12.39
CA TYR A 151 -2.66 -18.14 -12.17
C TYR A 151 -3.65 -18.29 -11.02
N TYR A 152 -3.97 -17.13 -10.38
CA TYR A 152 -4.93 -17.08 -9.29
C TYR A 152 -6.24 -16.46 -9.77
N LYS A 153 -7.36 -17.13 -9.50
CA LYS A 153 -8.71 -16.65 -9.82
C LYS A 153 -9.74 -17.21 -8.85
N ASP A 154 -10.70 -16.40 -8.45
CA ASP A 154 -11.87 -16.80 -7.66
C ASP A 154 -11.51 -17.65 -6.43
N ARG A 155 -10.56 -17.17 -5.62
CA ARG A 155 -10.02 -17.77 -4.38
C ARG A 155 -9.20 -19.05 -4.57
N ASN A 156 -8.88 -19.44 -5.82
CA ASN A 156 -8.12 -20.65 -6.12
C ASN A 156 -6.92 -20.37 -7.03
N TRP A 157 -5.91 -21.20 -6.92
CA TRP A 157 -4.82 -21.30 -7.85
C TRP A 157 -5.10 -22.36 -8.90
N TYR A 158 -4.79 -22.05 -10.14
CA TYR A 158 -4.93 -22.90 -11.30
C TYR A 158 -3.59 -23.06 -12.00
N ILE A 159 -3.39 -24.23 -12.62
CA ILE A 159 -2.29 -24.47 -13.53
C ILE A 159 -2.84 -24.79 -14.91
N PHE A 160 -2.32 -24.10 -15.92
CA PHE A 160 -2.63 -24.33 -17.33
C PHE A 160 -1.45 -25.03 -17.99
N ASP A 161 -1.68 -26.15 -18.65
CA ASP A 161 -0.69 -26.88 -19.44
C ASP A 161 -0.65 -26.33 -20.86
N THR A 162 0.53 -25.85 -21.30
CA THR A 162 0.70 -25.19 -22.61
C THR A 162 0.58 -26.16 -23.78
N SER A 163 0.77 -27.46 -23.55
CA SER A 163 0.67 -28.54 -24.57
C SER A 163 -0.76 -29.01 -24.77
N SER A 164 -1.45 -29.39 -23.69
CA SER A 164 -2.85 -29.83 -23.75
C SER A 164 -3.85 -28.68 -23.86
N ARG A 165 -3.45 -27.46 -23.46
CA ARG A 165 -4.28 -26.23 -23.37
C ARG A 165 -5.44 -26.37 -22.37
N GLU A 166 -5.26 -27.16 -21.35
CA GLU A 166 -6.23 -27.39 -20.28
C GLU A 166 -5.79 -26.75 -18.97
N SER A 167 -6.76 -26.29 -18.19
CA SER A 167 -6.53 -25.75 -16.84
C SER A 167 -7.01 -26.72 -15.78
N ARG A 168 -6.20 -26.90 -14.72
CA ARG A 168 -6.53 -27.71 -13.54
C ARG A 168 -6.52 -26.83 -12.29
N ASN A 169 -7.51 -27.00 -11.42
CA ASN A 169 -7.54 -26.35 -10.11
C ASN A 169 -6.59 -27.03 -9.14
N LEU A 170 -5.64 -26.28 -8.60
CA LEU A 170 -4.62 -26.79 -7.66
C LEU A 170 -5.12 -26.80 -6.20
N THR A 171 -5.91 -25.82 -5.78
CA THR A 171 -6.19 -25.57 -4.36
C THR A 171 -7.62 -25.86 -3.93
N GLY A 172 -8.54 -26.11 -4.88
CA GLY A 172 -9.97 -26.21 -4.60
C GLY A 172 -10.38 -27.33 -3.63
N ASN A 173 -9.59 -28.39 -3.51
CA ASN A 173 -9.90 -29.57 -2.69
C ASN A 173 -9.07 -29.66 -1.41
N ILE A 174 -8.28 -28.63 -1.03
CA ILE A 174 -7.32 -28.74 0.09
C ILE A 174 -7.95 -28.39 1.44
N GLY A 175 -9.04 -27.65 1.46
CA GLY A 175 -9.71 -27.25 2.71
C GLY A 175 -8.96 -26.18 3.52
N ILE A 176 -7.87 -25.61 2.95
CA ILE A 176 -7.10 -24.51 3.53
C ILE A 176 -7.19 -23.31 2.59
N PRO A 177 -7.41 -22.07 3.11
CA PRO A 177 -7.45 -20.88 2.29
C PRO A 177 -6.09 -20.52 1.71
N PHE A 178 -5.99 -20.38 0.38
CA PHE A 178 -4.82 -19.81 -0.31
C PHE A 178 -5.05 -18.35 -0.71
N TYR A 179 -6.14 -17.78 -0.24
CA TYR A 179 -6.52 -16.37 -0.38
C TYR A 179 -6.29 -15.60 0.92
N ASN A 180 -6.18 -14.28 0.81
CA ASN A 180 -5.94 -13.41 1.97
C ASN A 180 -7.09 -13.45 2.97
N GLU A 181 -6.88 -14.15 4.10
CA GLU A 181 -7.86 -14.32 5.18
C GLU A 181 -8.17 -13.02 5.94
N ASP A 182 -7.29 -12.01 5.85
CA ASP A 182 -7.47 -10.68 6.48
C ASP A 182 -8.00 -9.62 5.50
N HIS A 183 -8.54 -10.04 4.35
CA HIS A 183 -9.06 -9.13 3.34
C HIS A 183 -10.38 -8.48 3.79
N ASP A 184 -10.39 -7.15 3.85
CA ASP A 184 -11.51 -6.33 4.29
C ASP A 184 -11.91 -5.26 3.26
N TYR A 185 -11.62 -5.51 1.97
CA TYR A 185 -12.02 -4.64 0.86
C TYR A 185 -13.20 -5.25 0.07
N PRO A 186 -14.07 -4.42 -0.54
CA PRO A 186 -15.19 -4.90 -1.36
C PRO A 186 -14.76 -5.34 -2.77
N SER A 187 -13.53 -5.83 -2.92
CA SER A 187 -12.97 -6.40 -4.15
C SER A 187 -12.84 -7.92 -4.04
N LYS A 188 -12.47 -8.57 -5.12
CA LYS A 188 -12.10 -9.98 -5.06
C LYS A 188 -10.91 -10.16 -4.11
N VAL A 189 -10.97 -11.23 -3.35
CA VAL A 189 -9.92 -11.54 -2.38
C VAL A 189 -8.66 -12.01 -3.10
N PRO A 190 -7.49 -11.38 -2.93
CA PRO A 190 -6.26 -11.78 -3.60
C PRO A 190 -5.64 -13.04 -2.99
N GLY A 191 -4.82 -13.75 -3.77
CA GLY A 191 -3.99 -14.87 -3.28
C GLY A 191 -2.75 -14.39 -2.53
N TYR A 192 -2.18 -15.26 -1.69
CA TYR A 192 -0.92 -14.96 -0.99
C TYR A 192 0.31 -14.97 -1.92
N GLY A 193 0.23 -15.62 -3.08
CA GLY A 193 1.26 -15.64 -4.10
C GLY A 193 1.92 -17.02 -4.30
N ALA A 194 2.69 -17.12 -5.39
CA ALA A 194 3.56 -18.24 -5.68
C ALA A 194 5.02 -17.84 -5.37
N ALA A 195 5.79 -18.77 -4.78
CA ALA A 195 7.20 -18.56 -4.45
C ALA A 195 8.11 -18.78 -5.67
N GLY A 196 7.71 -19.66 -6.58
CA GLY A 196 8.47 -20.04 -7.78
C GLY A 196 8.28 -21.48 -8.17
N TRP A 197 9.14 -21.96 -9.07
CA TRP A 197 9.06 -23.26 -9.68
C TRP A 197 10.23 -24.15 -9.29
N LEU A 198 10.03 -25.46 -9.32
CA LEU A 198 11.10 -26.43 -9.25
C LEU A 198 11.75 -26.60 -10.63
N GLU A 199 12.98 -27.05 -10.63
CA GLU A 199 13.75 -27.45 -11.81
C GLU A 199 12.91 -28.40 -12.71
N GLY A 200 12.99 -28.20 -14.05
CA GLY A 200 12.23 -29.01 -15.02
C GLY A 200 10.72 -28.77 -14.97
N ASP A 201 10.26 -27.67 -14.40
CA ASP A 201 8.83 -27.35 -14.22
C ASP A 201 8.05 -28.43 -13.46
N GLU A 202 8.75 -29.26 -12.61
CA GLU A 202 8.13 -30.40 -11.95
C GLU A 202 7.03 -30.02 -10.97
N ALA A 203 7.16 -28.87 -10.30
CA ALA A 203 6.19 -28.38 -9.32
C ALA A 203 6.26 -26.85 -9.15
N VAL A 204 5.18 -26.28 -8.65
CA VAL A 204 5.10 -24.85 -8.25
C VAL A 204 4.95 -24.75 -6.73
N LEU A 205 5.64 -23.77 -6.14
CA LEU A 205 5.53 -23.44 -4.72
C LEU A 205 4.53 -22.30 -4.53
N ILE A 206 3.49 -22.53 -3.72
CA ILE A 206 2.41 -21.58 -3.46
C ILE A 206 2.29 -21.36 -1.94
N TYR A 207 2.00 -20.12 -1.55
CA TYR A 207 1.79 -19.75 -0.15
C TYR A 207 0.31 -19.81 0.24
N ASP A 208 0.02 -20.37 1.42
CA ASP A 208 -1.13 -19.98 2.20
C ASP A 208 -0.75 -18.81 3.15
N LYS A 209 -1.60 -18.42 4.09
CA LYS A 209 -1.30 -17.36 5.08
C LYS A 209 0.00 -17.62 5.83
N TYR A 210 0.23 -18.87 6.21
CA TYR A 210 1.26 -19.29 7.15
C TYR A 210 2.35 -20.12 6.50
N ASP A 211 1.97 -21.08 5.67
CA ASP A 211 2.79 -22.18 5.22
C ASP A 211 3.15 -22.12 3.72
N ILE A 212 4.07 -22.99 3.31
CA ILE A 212 4.58 -23.14 1.95
C ILE A 212 4.17 -24.51 1.44
N TRP A 213 3.53 -24.55 0.28
CA TRP A 213 3.04 -25.76 -0.36
C TRP A 213 3.71 -26.00 -1.69
N LYS A 214 4.07 -27.28 -1.96
CA LYS A 214 4.56 -27.77 -3.23
C LYS A 214 3.42 -28.46 -3.97
N PHE A 215 3.07 -27.97 -5.14
CA PHE A 215 2.05 -28.52 -6.03
C PHE A 215 2.71 -29.14 -7.24
N PRO A 216 2.60 -30.48 -7.46
CA PRO A 216 3.07 -31.10 -8.70
C PRO A 216 2.41 -30.47 -9.92
N ALA A 217 3.21 -30.14 -10.95
CA ALA A 217 2.72 -29.53 -12.18
C ALA A 217 1.86 -30.51 -12.99
N VAL A 218 2.19 -31.77 -12.95
CA VAL A 218 1.36 -32.89 -13.45
C VAL A 218 0.51 -33.48 -12.30
N GLU A 219 -0.13 -34.60 -12.52
CA GLU A 219 -0.88 -35.31 -11.48
C GLU A 219 -0.01 -35.67 -10.27
N GLY A 220 -0.56 -35.47 -9.08
CA GLY A 220 0.11 -35.76 -7.81
C GLY A 220 -0.57 -35.06 -6.64
N LEU A 221 -0.20 -35.47 -5.43
CA LEU A 221 -0.72 -34.86 -4.19
C LEU A 221 0.12 -33.64 -3.81
N PRO A 222 -0.50 -32.54 -3.40
CA PRO A 222 0.22 -31.38 -2.85
C PRO A 222 0.86 -31.74 -1.51
N GLU A 223 2.03 -31.17 -1.25
CA GLU A 223 2.78 -31.35 -0.02
C GLU A 223 2.96 -30.01 0.71
N ASN A 224 2.64 -29.98 2.01
CA ASN A 224 2.99 -28.86 2.86
C ASN A 224 4.45 -28.98 3.30
N ILE A 225 5.33 -28.17 2.72
CA ILE A 225 6.78 -28.23 2.94
C ILE A 225 7.13 -27.85 4.38
N THR A 226 6.40 -26.90 4.95
CA THR A 226 6.60 -26.46 6.34
C THR A 226 5.90 -27.36 7.37
N GLY A 227 5.21 -28.40 6.92
CA GLY A 227 4.56 -29.41 7.76
C GLY A 227 3.36 -28.88 8.55
N GLY A 228 2.78 -27.75 8.14
CA GLY A 228 1.69 -27.10 8.85
C GLY A 228 2.15 -26.39 10.15
N PHE A 229 3.45 -26.32 10.39
CA PHE A 229 4.01 -25.68 11.58
C PHE A 229 3.58 -24.21 11.66
N GLY A 230 3.54 -23.50 10.52
CA GLY A 230 3.14 -22.10 10.46
C GLY A 230 1.74 -21.87 11.01
N ARG A 231 0.76 -22.57 10.48
CA ARG A 231 -0.65 -22.47 10.90
C ARG A 231 -0.87 -22.93 12.34
N GLN A 232 -0.20 -23.99 12.77
CA GLN A 232 -0.35 -24.55 14.12
C GLN A 232 0.23 -23.62 15.21
N ASN A 233 1.27 -22.85 14.87
CA ASN A 233 2.03 -22.02 15.82
C ASN A 233 1.96 -20.52 15.52
N ASP A 234 1.08 -20.09 14.61
CA ASP A 234 0.86 -18.69 14.22
C ASP A 234 2.09 -18.01 13.56
N TYR A 235 2.89 -18.78 12.80
CA TYR A 235 4.02 -18.25 12.02
C TYR A 235 3.70 -18.12 10.55
N THR A 236 4.00 -16.98 9.97
CA THR A 236 4.02 -16.80 8.52
C THR A 236 5.43 -17.03 7.98
N PHE A 237 5.60 -18.05 7.10
CA PHE A 237 6.86 -18.36 6.43
C PHE A 237 6.88 -17.84 5.00
N ARG A 238 8.02 -17.25 4.58
CA ARG A 238 8.26 -16.86 3.18
C ARG A 238 9.70 -17.23 2.79
N ILE A 239 9.87 -17.73 1.58
CA ILE A 239 11.20 -18.09 1.07
C ILE A 239 12.01 -16.83 0.81
N ILE A 240 13.23 -16.80 1.29
CA ILE A 240 14.25 -15.82 0.95
C ILE A 240 15.05 -16.35 -0.23
N ARG A 241 14.97 -15.68 -1.38
CA ARG A 241 15.80 -16.01 -2.54
C ARG A 241 17.23 -15.57 -2.27
N LEU A 242 18.13 -16.55 -2.05
CA LEU A 242 19.55 -16.29 -1.78
C LEU A 242 20.31 -15.92 -3.05
N ASP A 243 19.86 -16.41 -4.19
CA ASP A 243 20.35 -16.08 -5.52
C ASP A 243 19.20 -15.52 -6.37
N PRO A 244 19.16 -14.21 -6.65
CA PRO A 244 18.10 -13.60 -7.44
C PRO A 244 18.17 -13.97 -8.94
N GLU A 245 19.34 -14.43 -9.43
CA GLU A 245 19.56 -14.82 -10.83
C GLU A 245 19.00 -16.23 -11.12
N LYS A 246 18.73 -17.01 -10.08
CA LYS A 246 18.24 -18.39 -10.21
C LYS A 246 16.73 -18.42 -10.44
N GLU A 247 16.29 -18.98 -11.56
CA GLU A 247 14.88 -19.01 -11.95
C GLU A 247 14.05 -20.08 -11.23
N PHE A 248 14.68 -21.19 -10.83
CA PHE A 248 14.01 -22.35 -10.22
C PHE A 248 14.70 -22.80 -8.93
N PHE A 249 14.00 -23.62 -8.16
CA PHE A 249 14.53 -24.31 -6.97
C PHE A 249 14.87 -25.74 -7.29
N SER A 250 16.00 -26.21 -6.77
CA SER A 250 16.34 -27.64 -6.85
C SER A 250 15.72 -28.43 -5.70
N LEU A 251 15.26 -29.65 -5.95
CA LEU A 251 14.53 -30.49 -4.96
C LEU A 251 15.31 -30.69 -3.64
N ARG A 252 16.64 -30.73 -3.69
CA ARG A 252 17.52 -30.90 -2.52
C ARG A 252 18.03 -29.58 -1.93
N GLU A 253 17.61 -28.47 -2.48
CA GLU A 253 18.04 -27.14 -2.02
C GLU A 253 17.62 -26.88 -0.58
N ARG A 254 18.52 -26.29 0.17
CA ARG A 254 18.21 -25.75 1.51
C ARG A 254 17.63 -24.36 1.36
N LEU A 255 16.40 -24.21 1.74
CA LEU A 255 15.69 -22.94 1.72
C LEU A 255 15.96 -22.16 3.01
N LEU A 256 16.32 -20.89 2.88
CA LEU A 256 16.24 -19.94 3.97
C LEU A 256 14.84 -19.31 3.97
N LEU A 257 14.18 -19.32 5.12
CA LEU A 257 12.86 -18.76 5.31
C LEU A 257 12.92 -17.56 6.24
N SER A 258 12.25 -16.48 5.89
CA SER A 258 11.84 -15.49 6.88
C SER A 258 10.63 -16.04 7.64
N SER A 259 10.58 -15.78 8.94
CA SER A 259 9.45 -16.11 9.79
C SER A 259 8.92 -14.86 10.49
N TYR A 260 7.61 -14.79 10.64
CA TYR A 260 6.92 -13.74 11.39
C TYR A 260 5.83 -14.37 12.25
N HIS A 261 5.92 -14.20 13.58
CA HIS A 261 4.87 -14.67 14.49
C HIS A 261 3.76 -13.63 14.56
N ASN A 262 2.58 -13.94 14.03
CA ASN A 262 1.50 -12.96 13.85
C ASN A 262 0.99 -12.35 15.14
N HIS A 263 0.93 -13.13 16.23
CA HIS A 263 0.49 -12.62 17.53
C HIS A 263 1.60 -11.88 18.29
N LYS A 264 2.80 -12.49 18.46
CA LYS A 264 3.91 -11.90 19.25
C LYS A 264 4.74 -10.87 18.50
N LYS A 265 4.59 -10.79 17.17
CA LYS A 265 5.33 -9.91 16.26
C LYS A 265 6.83 -10.20 16.11
N ASN A 266 7.33 -11.29 16.70
CA ASN A 266 8.72 -11.71 16.57
C ASN A 266 9.04 -12.07 15.13
N TRP A 267 10.26 -11.72 14.69
CA TRP A 267 10.79 -12.16 13.42
C TRP A 267 11.93 -13.14 13.63
N GLY A 268 12.22 -13.91 12.58
CA GLY A 268 13.34 -14.85 12.60
C GLY A 268 13.67 -15.42 11.24
N PHE A 269 14.66 -16.31 11.26
CA PHE A 269 15.07 -17.10 10.12
C PHE A 269 14.94 -18.59 10.47
N TYR A 270 14.37 -19.33 9.54
CA TYR A 270 14.23 -20.79 9.60
C TYR A 270 14.81 -21.41 8.34
N LYS A 271 15.06 -22.69 8.37
CA LYS A 271 15.41 -23.47 7.16
C LYS A 271 14.40 -24.57 6.90
N ALA A 272 14.25 -24.91 5.62
CA ALA A 272 13.46 -26.03 5.13
C ALA A 272 14.19 -26.72 3.96
N GLN A 273 13.68 -27.84 3.52
CA GLN A 273 14.12 -28.52 2.30
C GLN A 273 12.91 -29.02 1.51
N LEU A 274 12.94 -28.92 0.18
CA LEU A 274 11.80 -29.27 -0.66
C LEU A 274 11.50 -30.77 -0.75
N ASN A 275 12.43 -31.63 -0.33
CA ASN A 275 12.29 -33.08 -0.26
C ASN A 275 12.06 -33.60 1.16
N LYS A 276 11.82 -32.72 2.14
CA LYS A 276 11.56 -33.09 3.54
C LYS A 276 10.48 -32.16 4.09
N THR A 277 9.56 -32.74 4.84
CA THR A 277 8.53 -31.96 5.54
C THR A 277 9.06 -31.39 6.85
N GLY A 278 8.75 -30.12 7.14
CA GLY A 278 9.06 -29.46 8.39
C GLY A 278 10.08 -28.32 8.26
N VAL A 279 10.20 -27.57 9.33
CA VAL A 279 11.09 -26.40 9.45
C VAL A 279 12.00 -26.53 10.65
N GLU A 280 13.19 -25.95 10.57
CA GLU A 280 14.12 -25.85 11.70
C GLU A 280 14.47 -24.38 11.94
N LYS A 281 14.34 -23.94 13.20
CA LYS A 281 14.66 -22.59 13.63
C LYS A 281 16.18 -22.37 13.59
N LEU A 282 16.60 -21.26 12.96
CA LEU A 282 17.98 -20.81 12.96
C LEU A 282 18.18 -19.63 13.93
N LEU A 283 17.33 -18.62 13.83
CA LEU A 283 17.38 -17.43 14.68
C LEU A 283 15.96 -16.90 14.86
N GLU A 284 15.61 -16.51 16.08
CA GLU A 284 14.36 -15.78 16.38
C GLU A 284 14.54 -14.94 17.63
N GLU A 285 14.19 -13.67 17.54
CA GLU A 285 14.26 -12.75 18.67
C GLU A 285 13.04 -11.81 18.68
N LYS A 286 12.85 -11.10 19.78
CA LYS A 286 11.92 -9.96 19.88
C LYS A 286 12.46 -8.74 19.12
N LYS A 287 12.73 -8.95 17.85
CA LYS A 287 13.37 -8.02 16.91
C LYS A 287 12.73 -8.20 15.55
N LYS A 288 12.98 -7.22 14.66
CA LYS A 288 12.72 -7.34 13.25
C LYS A 288 14.03 -7.56 12.50
N PHE A 289 14.01 -8.46 11.54
CA PHE A 289 15.14 -8.79 10.68
C PHE A 289 14.79 -8.52 9.23
N ASN A 290 15.70 -7.89 8.48
CA ASN A 290 15.56 -7.74 7.04
C ASN A 290 16.79 -8.34 6.35
N PHE A 291 16.60 -9.39 5.57
CA PHE A 291 17.64 -9.94 4.71
C PHE A 291 18.00 -8.93 3.61
N ILE A 292 19.30 -8.75 3.35
CA ILE A 292 19.81 -7.86 2.31
C ILE A 292 20.39 -8.68 1.16
N ALA A 293 21.37 -9.53 1.44
CA ALA A 293 22.04 -10.31 0.42
C ALA A 293 22.77 -11.54 1.00
N LYS A 294 23.06 -12.50 0.16
CA LYS A 294 24.09 -13.53 0.38
C LYS A 294 25.28 -13.24 -0.51
N ALA A 295 26.48 -13.43 0.01
CA ALA A 295 27.69 -13.35 -0.81
C ALA A 295 27.67 -14.40 -1.93
N LYS A 296 28.09 -14.05 -3.15
CA LYS A 296 28.09 -14.97 -4.30
C LYS A 296 28.97 -16.21 -4.04
N GLU A 297 30.18 -15.98 -3.52
CA GLU A 297 31.21 -17.02 -3.41
C GLU A 297 31.45 -17.51 -1.97
N ALA A 298 30.60 -17.08 -1.01
CA ALA A 298 30.74 -17.49 0.38
C ALA A 298 29.35 -17.72 1.02
N ASP A 299 29.33 -18.59 2.05
CA ASP A 299 28.14 -18.84 2.86
C ASP A 299 27.92 -17.75 3.91
N THR A 300 27.96 -16.48 3.47
CA THR A 300 27.81 -15.29 4.31
C THR A 300 26.55 -14.54 3.95
N LEU A 301 25.72 -14.30 4.95
CA LEU A 301 24.50 -13.50 4.86
C LEU A 301 24.75 -12.10 5.40
N LEU A 302 24.19 -11.10 4.71
CA LEU A 302 24.07 -9.72 5.18
C LEU A 302 22.60 -9.41 5.46
N TYR A 303 22.33 -8.87 6.65
CA TYR A 303 20.97 -8.51 7.07
C TYR A 303 20.99 -7.34 8.06
N THR A 304 19.82 -6.72 8.30
CA THR A 304 19.66 -5.78 9.41
C THR A 304 18.88 -6.42 10.55
N ARG A 305 19.16 -5.94 11.77
CA ARG A 305 18.41 -6.27 12.99
C ARG A 305 17.99 -4.96 13.67
N GLU A 306 16.73 -4.88 14.01
CA GLU A 306 16.16 -3.68 14.63
C GLU A 306 15.12 -3.97 15.71
N SER A 307 14.90 -2.98 16.58
CA SER A 307 13.74 -2.87 17.46
C SER A 307 13.40 -1.40 17.66
N TYR A 308 12.39 -1.09 18.45
CA TYR A 308 12.08 0.30 18.79
C TYR A 308 13.29 1.06 19.36
N THR A 309 14.15 0.39 20.12
CA THR A 309 15.35 0.97 20.78
C THR A 309 16.68 0.56 20.14
N GLU A 310 16.66 -0.23 19.06
CA GLU A 310 17.87 -0.67 18.35
C GLU A 310 17.79 -0.25 16.89
N PHE A 311 18.77 0.55 16.47
CA PHE A 311 18.88 0.99 15.09
C PHE A 311 19.14 -0.21 14.16
N PRO A 312 18.57 -0.23 12.91
CA PRO A 312 18.79 -1.31 11.94
C PRO A 312 20.22 -1.32 11.39
N ASP A 313 21.20 -1.61 12.24
CA ASP A 313 22.58 -1.81 11.85
C ASP A 313 22.78 -3.06 11.01
N LEU A 314 23.88 -3.10 10.28
CA LEU A 314 24.29 -4.23 9.45
C LEU A 314 24.88 -5.35 10.30
N TRP A 315 24.45 -6.56 10.02
CA TRP A 315 24.91 -7.80 10.63
C TRP A 315 25.33 -8.79 9.56
N VAL A 316 26.38 -9.55 9.84
CA VAL A 316 26.82 -10.68 9.02
C VAL A 316 26.79 -11.98 9.82
N SER A 317 26.54 -13.07 9.13
CA SER A 317 26.63 -14.43 9.70
C SER A 317 26.73 -15.47 8.59
N GLY A 318 27.20 -16.67 8.93
CA GLY A 318 27.06 -17.83 8.03
C GLY A 318 25.58 -18.26 7.89
N LEU A 319 25.30 -19.19 6.96
CA LEU A 319 23.94 -19.71 6.69
C LEU A 319 23.27 -20.39 7.91
N SER A 320 24.04 -20.79 8.91
CA SER A 320 23.51 -21.37 10.17
C SER A 320 22.99 -20.31 11.15
N LEU A 321 23.35 -19.05 10.95
CA LEU A 321 23.04 -17.92 11.85
C LEU A 321 23.49 -18.15 13.31
N SER A 322 24.46 -19.04 13.55
CA SER A 322 24.92 -19.41 14.89
C SER A 322 25.88 -18.40 15.54
N SER A 323 26.50 -17.54 14.75
CA SER A 323 27.47 -16.56 15.22
C SER A 323 27.28 -15.23 14.48
N PRO A 324 26.20 -14.49 14.78
CA PRO A 324 25.95 -13.19 14.15
C PRO A 324 26.93 -12.13 14.68
N GLU A 325 27.50 -11.35 13.77
CA GLU A 325 28.41 -10.25 14.07
C GLU A 325 27.83 -8.92 13.58
N LYS A 326 27.80 -7.91 14.43
CA LYS A 326 27.43 -6.53 14.11
C LYS A 326 28.61 -5.84 13.45
N ILE A 327 28.44 -5.35 12.20
CA ILE A 327 29.52 -4.72 11.41
C ILE A 327 29.32 -3.22 11.18
N SER A 328 28.25 -2.63 11.68
CA SER A 328 28.04 -1.18 11.67
C SER A 328 27.52 -0.67 13.01
N ASP A 329 27.74 0.62 13.30
CA ASP A 329 27.21 1.33 14.47
C ASP A 329 26.86 2.76 14.02
N VAL A 330 25.72 2.90 13.31
CA VAL A 330 25.40 4.11 12.56
C VAL A 330 24.75 5.20 13.42
N ASN A 331 24.03 4.82 14.48
CA ASN A 331 23.25 5.76 15.30
C ASN A 331 23.54 5.61 16.82
N PRO A 332 24.79 5.69 17.26
CA PRO A 332 25.15 5.49 18.66
C PRO A 332 24.60 6.57 19.59
N GLN A 333 24.32 7.79 19.08
CA GLN A 333 23.78 8.92 19.84
C GLN A 333 22.35 8.72 20.37
N ILE A 334 21.65 7.68 19.93
CA ILE A 334 20.31 7.38 20.46
C ILE A 334 20.29 7.23 21.99
N LYS A 335 21.44 6.81 22.57
CA LYS A 335 21.62 6.63 24.00
C LYS A 335 21.56 7.94 24.80
N ASP A 336 21.75 9.07 24.14
CA ASP A 336 21.73 10.41 24.75
C ASP A 336 20.30 10.98 24.84
N PHE A 337 19.30 10.28 24.29
CA PHE A 337 17.90 10.72 24.27
C PHE A 337 17.01 9.83 25.15
N ALA A 338 16.00 10.43 25.74
CA ALA A 338 14.94 9.72 26.45
C ALA A 338 13.98 9.02 25.43
N TRP A 339 14.50 8.00 24.73
CA TRP A 339 13.87 7.39 23.57
C TRP A 339 12.55 6.68 23.86
N GLY A 340 12.40 6.15 25.07
CA GLY A 340 11.22 5.37 25.49
C GLY A 340 11.29 3.89 25.15
N SER A 341 10.15 3.22 25.27
CA SER A 341 10.03 1.79 25.01
C SER A 341 8.70 1.48 24.33
N ALA A 342 8.63 0.40 23.57
CA ALA A 342 7.41 -0.06 22.91
C ALA A 342 6.94 -1.41 23.49
N GLU A 343 5.63 -1.56 23.69
CA GLU A 343 5.00 -2.81 24.10
C GLU A 343 3.73 -3.09 23.28
N LEU A 344 3.37 -4.37 23.18
CA LEU A 344 2.12 -4.81 22.56
C LEU A 344 0.98 -4.70 23.56
N VAL A 345 -0.12 -4.07 23.15
CA VAL A 345 -1.37 -4.00 23.91
C VAL A 345 -2.45 -4.76 23.15
N GLU A 346 -3.29 -5.48 23.88
CA GLU A 346 -4.37 -6.29 23.35
C GLU A 346 -5.71 -5.87 23.98
N TRP A 347 -6.73 -5.82 23.12
CA TRP A 347 -8.11 -5.54 23.54
C TRP A 347 -9.09 -6.17 22.55
N GLU A 348 -10.36 -6.06 22.84
CA GLU A 348 -11.44 -6.40 21.94
C GLU A 348 -12.16 -5.13 21.49
N SER A 349 -12.55 -5.05 20.23
CA SER A 349 -13.46 -4.01 19.76
C SER A 349 -14.87 -4.18 20.36
N ASP A 350 -15.74 -3.20 20.18
CA ASP A 350 -17.10 -3.23 20.71
C ASP A 350 -17.92 -4.45 20.27
N ASP A 351 -17.57 -5.06 19.15
CA ASP A 351 -18.19 -6.28 18.62
C ASP A 351 -17.44 -7.58 18.98
N GLY A 352 -16.45 -7.51 19.86
CA GLY A 352 -15.67 -8.66 20.34
C GLY A 352 -14.57 -9.12 19.38
N THR A 353 -14.23 -8.33 18.34
CA THR A 353 -13.10 -8.65 17.44
C THR A 353 -11.77 -8.41 18.18
N PRO A 354 -10.88 -9.42 18.30
CA PRO A 354 -9.58 -9.23 18.95
C PRO A 354 -8.68 -8.30 18.14
N LEU A 355 -8.07 -7.35 18.81
CA LEU A 355 -7.22 -6.30 18.26
C LEU A 355 -5.92 -6.17 19.02
N GLN A 356 -4.91 -5.64 18.36
CA GLN A 356 -3.60 -5.36 18.92
C GLN A 356 -3.15 -3.95 18.53
N GLY A 357 -2.24 -3.38 19.30
CA GLY A 357 -1.62 -2.09 19.02
C GLY A 357 -0.28 -1.96 19.70
N VAL A 358 0.50 -0.98 19.27
CA VAL A 358 1.77 -0.63 19.90
C VAL A 358 1.56 0.54 20.85
N LEU A 359 1.89 0.38 22.12
CA LEU A 359 1.99 1.46 23.09
C LEU A 359 3.46 1.84 23.26
N ILE A 360 3.80 3.06 22.88
CA ILE A 360 5.12 3.65 23.10
C ILE A 360 5.06 4.47 24.38
N LYS A 361 5.83 4.06 25.38
CA LYS A 361 5.96 4.77 26.65
C LYS A 361 7.08 5.82 26.56
N PRO A 362 6.94 6.97 27.22
CA PRO A 362 7.97 8.00 27.22
C PRO A 362 9.28 7.51 27.86
N GLY A 363 10.40 8.14 27.52
CA GLY A 363 11.72 7.73 28.02
C GLY A 363 11.92 7.90 29.52
N ASN A 364 11.15 8.78 30.12
CA ASN A 364 11.09 9.00 31.57
C ASN A 364 9.83 8.39 32.20
N TYR A 365 9.35 7.28 31.68
CA TYR A 365 8.16 6.60 32.19
C TYR A 365 8.33 6.13 33.64
N GLU A 366 7.39 6.52 34.48
CA GLU A 366 7.27 6.11 35.89
C GLU A 366 5.99 5.30 36.09
N PRO A 367 6.07 4.07 36.57
CA PRO A 367 4.87 3.26 36.88
C PRO A 367 3.92 3.99 37.83
N GLY A 368 2.63 4.00 37.51
CA GLY A 368 1.59 4.68 38.28
C GLY A 368 1.38 6.16 37.93
N LYS A 369 2.23 6.75 37.09
CA LYS A 369 2.02 8.09 36.55
C LYS A 369 1.30 7.99 35.21
N ARG A 370 0.31 8.87 35.01
CA ARG A 370 -0.42 9.00 33.76
C ARG A 370 0.22 10.05 32.86
N TYR A 371 0.15 9.82 31.56
CA TYR A 371 0.79 10.66 30.55
C TYR A 371 -0.21 11.14 29.50
N PRO A 372 -0.01 12.34 28.92
CA PRO A 372 -0.74 12.72 27.73
C PRO A 372 -0.42 11.75 26.59
N VAL A 373 -1.44 11.36 25.82
CA VAL A 373 -1.32 10.34 24.77
C VAL A 373 -1.67 10.95 23.41
N ILE A 374 -0.87 10.65 22.40
CA ILE A 374 -1.20 10.87 21.00
C ILE A 374 -1.54 9.52 20.35
N VAL A 375 -2.77 9.37 19.89
CA VAL A 375 -3.23 8.20 19.12
C VAL A 375 -2.98 8.46 17.66
N TYR A 376 -2.18 7.60 16.99
CA TYR A 376 -1.93 7.68 15.56
C TYR A 376 -2.17 6.33 14.88
N PHE A 377 -2.91 6.28 13.81
CA PHE A 377 -3.39 5.04 13.23
C PHE A 377 -3.64 5.15 11.71
N TYR A 378 -3.82 4.00 11.07
CA TYR A 378 -4.24 3.93 9.65
C TYR A 378 -5.10 2.69 9.38
N ARG A 379 -4.54 1.49 9.56
CA ARG A 379 -5.20 0.18 9.51
C ARG A 379 -4.53 -0.76 10.50
N PHE A 380 -3.41 -1.39 10.18
CA PHE A 380 -2.65 -2.24 11.08
C PHE A 380 -1.32 -1.59 11.44
N PHE A 381 -1.08 -1.43 12.73
CA PHE A 381 0.17 -0.87 13.26
C PHE A 381 0.86 -1.79 14.25
N SER A 382 0.20 -2.81 14.82
CA SER A 382 0.78 -3.75 15.75
C SER A 382 2.02 -4.48 15.20
N GLN A 383 2.05 -4.72 13.89
CA GLN A 383 3.19 -5.32 13.18
C GLN A 383 4.47 -4.48 13.26
N ARG A 384 4.38 -3.22 13.67
CA ARG A 384 5.50 -2.28 13.78
C ARG A 384 6.16 -2.30 15.16
N LEU A 385 5.77 -3.21 16.07
CA LEU A 385 6.26 -3.30 17.44
C LEU A 385 7.80 -3.26 17.54
N TYR A 386 8.48 -3.95 16.63
CA TYR A 386 9.94 -4.04 16.61
C TYR A 386 10.58 -3.18 15.50
N GLU A 387 9.86 -2.24 14.92
CA GLU A 387 10.46 -1.29 13.97
C GLU A 387 11.15 -0.15 14.69
N PHE A 388 12.36 0.18 14.24
CA PHE A 388 13.05 1.40 14.65
C PHE A 388 12.37 2.61 13.99
N ASN A 389 11.96 3.56 14.80
CA ASN A 389 11.34 4.78 14.32
C ASN A 389 12.38 5.90 14.20
N GLN A 390 12.77 6.26 12.99
CA GLN A 390 13.69 7.35 12.74
C GLN A 390 13.06 8.70 13.09
N VAL A 391 13.89 9.65 13.50
CA VAL A 391 13.50 11.04 13.71
C VAL A 391 13.31 11.70 12.35
N VAL A 392 12.05 11.76 11.90
CA VAL A 392 11.68 12.33 10.60
C VAL A 392 10.62 13.41 10.79
N ILE A 393 10.87 14.58 10.21
CA ILE A 393 9.93 15.70 10.16
C ILE A 393 9.06 15.53 8.91
N ASN A 394 7.79 15.19 9.09
CA ASN A 394 6.80 15.03 8.01
C ASN A 394 5.36 15.19 8.55
N HIS A 395 4.37 14.71 7.79
CA HIS A 395 2.94 14.77 8.13
C HIS A 395 2.52 13.85 9.30
N ARG A 396 3.40 12.94 9.76
CA ARG A 396 3.14 12.03 10.90
C ARG A 396 3.78 12.55 12.18
N PRO A 397 3.27 12.18 13.36
CA PRO A 397 4.00 12.43 14.59
C PRO A 397 5.38 11.77 14.53
N CYS A 398 6.41 12.50 14.89
CA CYS A 398 7.73 11.92 15.10
C CYS A 398 7.73 11.19 16.44
N PHE A 399 7.48 9.88 16.44
CA PHE A 399 7.23 9.10 17.67
C PHE A 399 8.36 9.25 18.69
N PRO A 400 9.66 9.10 18.34
CA PRO A 400 10.73 9.28 19.31
C PRO A 400 10.78 10.69 19.91
N TYR A 401 10.48 11.72 19.10
CA TYR A 401 10.44 13.10 19.57
C TYR A 401 9.36 13.30 20.65
N TYR A 402 8.13 12.83 20.38
CA TYR A 402 7.05 12.95 21.35
C TYR A 402 7.31 12.11 22.61
N ALA A 403 7.84 10.89 22.46
CA ALA A 403 8.23 10.05 23.59
C ALA A 403 9.32 10.70 24.45
N SER A 404 10.34 11.33 23.83
CA SER A 404 11.37 12.08 24.54
C SER A 404 10.85 13.34 25.25
N ASN A 405 9.69 13.85 24.80
CA ASN A 405 9.05 15.02 25.40
C ASN A 405 7.88 14.67 26.35
N GLY A 406 7.84 13.43 26.85
CA GLY A 406 6.91 13.01 27.89
C GLY A 406 5.49 12.72 27.43
N TYR A 407 5.30 12.43 26.16
CA TYR A 407 4.06 11.84 25.63
C TYR A 407 4.16 10.32 25.57
N ALA A 408 3.09 9.63 25.85
CA ALA A 408 2.90 8.28 25.33
C ALA A 408 2.26 8.35 23.95
N LEU A 409 2.51 7.32 23.11
CA LEU A 409 1.85 7.20 21.82
C LEU A 409 1.17 5.85 21.72
N PHE A 410 -0.03 5.84 21.14
CA PHE A 410 -0.76 4.60 20.92
C PHE A 410 -1.01 4.42 19.42
N LEU A 411 -0.59 3.27 18.90
CA LEU A 411 -0.67 2.89 17.50
C LEU A 411 -1.59 1.67 17.35
N PRO A 412 -2.92 1.85 17.40
CA PRO A 412 -3.89 0.77 17.39
C PRO A 412 -4.10 0.19 15.98
N ASP A 413 -4.44 -1.10 15.92
CA ASP A 413 -5.01 -1.72 14.74
C ASP A 413 -6.48 -1.34 14.58
N VAL A 414 -6.89 -1.19 13.32
CA VAL A 414 -8.28 -0.98 12.92
C VAL A 414 -8.68 -2.05 11.91
N ARG A 415 -9.77 -2.76 12.16
CA ARG A 415 -10.44 -3.66 11.21
C ARG A 415 -11.70 -3.02 10.69
N PHE A 416 -11.97 -3.23 9.42
CA PHE A 416 -13.08 -2.58 8.75
C PHE A 416 -14.15 -3.57 8.30
N ASP A 417 -15.40 -3.16 8.47
CA ASP A 417 -16.55 -3.78 7.79
C ASP A 417 -16.87 -3.00 6.51
N ILE A 418 -17.30 -3.74 5.50
CA ILE A 418 -17.73 -3.14 4.24
C ILE A 418 -19.05 -2.38 4.49
N GLY A 419 -19.14 -1.16 3.97
CA GLY A 419 -20.29 -0.26 4.12
C GLY A 419 -20.22 0.68 5.33
N THR A 420 -19.36 0.40 6.34
CA THR A 420 -19.34 1.18 7.58
C THR A 420 -17.93 1.56 8.06
N PRO A 421 -17.05 2.12 7.19
CA PRO A 421 -15.65 2.35 7.54
C PRO A 421 -15.45 3.34 8.69
N GLY A 422 -16.28 4.36 8.83
CA GLY A 422 -16.19 5.32 9.93
C GLY A 422 -16.57 4.71 11.28
N PHE A 423 -17.65 3.97 11.32
CA PHE A 423 -18.09 3.22 12.51
C PHE A 423 -17.10 2.12 12.89
N SER A 424 -16.51 1.45 11.89
CA SER A 424 -15.45 0.46 12.11
C SER A 424 -14.24 1.05 12.82
N ALA A 425 -13.82 2.27 12.45
CA ALA A 425 -12.75 2.97 13.14
C ALA A 425 -13.13 3.25 14.60
N THR A 426 -14.33 3.77 14.84
CA THR A 426 -14.82 4.10 16.19
C THR A 426 -14.84 2.89 17.11
N LYS A 427 -15.46 1.77 16.66
CA LYS A 427 -15.59 0.54 17.47
C LYS A 427 -14.25 -0.11 17.81
N CYS A 428 -13.20 0.14 16.99
CA CYS A 428 -11.85 -0.38 17.26
C CYS A 428 -11.06 0.54 18.18
N LEU A 429 -11.13 1.86 17.98
CA LEU A 429 -10.29 2.83 18.67
C LEU A 429 -10.73 3.08 20.12
N VAL A 430 -12.03 3.29 20.34
CA VAL A 430 -12.54 3.69 21.67
C VAL A 430 -12.21 2.67 22.75
N PRO A 431 -12.47 1.35 22.57
CA PRO A 431 -12.07 0.34 23.56
C PRO A 431 -10.55 0.24 23.74
N GLY A 432 -9.76 0.42 22.68
CA GLY A 432 -8.30 0.42 22.77
C GLY A 432 -7.75 1.58 23.61
N ILE A 433 -8.37 2.76 23.49
CA ILE A 433 -8.03 3.92 24.31
C ILE A 433 -8.44 3.67 25.76
N GLN A 434 -9.63 3.14 26.02
CA GLN A 434 -10.05 2.78 27.35
C GLN A 434 -9.08 1.77 27.99
N LYS A 435 -8.61 0.80 27.21
CA LYS A 435 -7.61 -0.17 27.66
C LYS A 435 -6.34 0.48 28.19
N ILE A 436 -5.76 1.44 27.49
CA ILE A 436 -4.52 2.12 27.96
C ILE A 436 -4.78 3.10 29.10
N ILE A 437 -6.00 3.61 29.26
CA ILE A 437 -6.45 4.37 30.45
C ILE A 437 -6.52 3.43 31.67
N ASP A 438 -7.14 2.26 31.52
CA ASP A 438 -7.29 1.26 32.57
C ASP A 438 -5.93 0.66 33.00
N MET A 439 -4.96 0.57 32.08
CA MET A 439 -3.57 0.23 32.38
C MET A 439 -2.84 1.31 33.20
N GLY A 440 -3.45 2.47 33.42
CA GLY A 440 -2.87 3.56 34.21
C GLY A 440 -1.76 4.32 33.47
N VAL A 441 -1.64 4.17 32.14
CA VAL A 441 -0.64 4.86 31.32
C VAL A 441 -1.20 6.15 30.75
N ALA A 442 -2.41 6.11 30.18
CA ALA A 442 -3.04 7.29 29.59
C ALA A 442 -3.76 8.14 30.63
N ASP A 443 -3.59 9.45 30.56
CA ASP A 443 -4.43 10.41 31.24
C ASP A 443 -5.75 10.55 30.47
N PRO A 444 -6.91 10.21 31.06
CA PRO A 444 -8.20 10.30 30.37
C PRO A 444 -8.56 11.71 29.90
N ASP A 445 -8.03 12.75 30.57
CA ASP A 445 -8.27 14.16 30.23
C ASP A 445 -7.26 14.72 29.20
N ALA A 446 -6.30 13.89 28.73
CA ALA A 446 -5.21 14.31 27.85
C ALA A 446 -4.96 13.30 26.71
N VAL A 447 -6.01 12.86 26.02
CA VAL A 447 -5.92 11.99 24.84
C VAL A 447 -6.15 12.80 23.57
N GLY A 448 -5.15 12.87 22.70
CA GLY A 448 -5.21 13.48 21.37
C GLY A 448 -5.30 12.47 20.27
N LEU A 449 -6.07 12.75 19.22
CA LEU A 449 -6.21 11.91 18.04
C LEU A 449 -5.52 12.54 16.83
N HIS A 450 -4.73 11.77 16.08
CA HIS A 450 -4.11 12.25 14.84
C HIS A 450 -4.23 11.22 13.73
N GLY A 451 -4.69 11.66 12.57
CA GLY A 451 -4.69 10.89 11.35
C GLY A 451 -4.38 11.75 10.12
N HIS A 452 -3.84 11.12 9.09
CA HIS A 452 -3.60 11.76 7.79
C HIS A 452 -4.18 10.92 6.66
N SER A 453 -4.73 11.57 5.60
CA SER A 453 -5.33 10.89 4.47
C SER A 453 -6.53 10.03 4.89
N TRP A 454 -6.50 8.72 4.67
CA TRP A 454 -7.57 7.82 5.11
C TRP A 454 -7.78 7.84 6.63
N SER A 455 -6.72 7.92 7.42
CA SER A 455 -6.90 8.12 8.87
C SER A 455 -7.27 9.57 9.25
N GLY A 456 -7.00 10.55 8.38
CA GLY A 456 -7.57 11.90 8.52
C GLY A 456 -9.10 11.89 8.41
N TYR A 457 -9.65 11.15 7.44
CA TYR A 457 -11.08 10.86 7.34
C TYR A 457 -11.60 10.21 8.62
N GLN A 458 -10.95 9.11 9.04
CA GLN A 458 -11.35 8.37 10.24
C GLN A 458 -11.32 9.28 11.49
N THR A 459 -10.29 10.12 11.64
CA THR A 459 -10.19 11.11 12.72
C THR A 459 -11.39 12.05 12.73
N ALA A 460 -11.69 12.67 11.57
CA ALA A 460 -12.84 13.56 11.45
C ALA A 460 -14.18 12.86 11.72
N PHE A 461 -14.31 11.57 11.36
CA PHE A 461 -15.51 10.78 11.62
C PHE A 461 -15.65 10.40 13.09
N VAL A 462 -14.59 9.86 13.69
CA VAL A 462 -14.61 9.33 15.07
C VAL A 462 -15.03 10.42 16.07
N ILE A 463 -14.56 11.66 15.91
CA ILE A 463 -14.94 12.78 16.79
C ILE A 463 -16.40 13.25 16.60
N THR A 464 -17.13 12.72 15.61
CA THR A 464 -18.59 12.87 15.52
C THR A 464 -19.34 11.83 16.35
N GLN A 465 -18.66 10.80 16.83
CA GLN A 465 -19.24 9.65 17.51
C GLN A 465 -18.91 9.57 19.00
N THR A 466 -17.84 10.28 19.45
CA THR A 466 -17.36 10.22 20.85
C THR A 466 -16.62 11.47 21.24
N ASP A 467 -16.69 11.83 22.53
CA ASP A 467 -16.00 12.96 23.15
C ASP A 467 -14.78 12.55 23.97
N ILE A 468 -14.27 11.32 23.80
CA ILE A 468 -13.13 10.80 24.57
C ILE A 468 -11.81 11.54 24.29
N PHE A 469 -11.74 12.27 23.17
CA PHE A 469 -10.55 12.99 22.74
C PHE A 469 -10.59 14.46 23.17
N LYS A 470 -9.49 14.91 23.78
CA LYS A 470 -9.30 16.29 24.19
C LYS A 470 -9.07 17.24 23.00
N CYS A 471 -8.44 16.73 21.94
CA CYS A 471 -8.26 17.44 20.67
C CYS A 471 -7.98 16.45 19.53
N ALA A 472 -8.14 16.89 18.28
CA ALA A 472 -7.89 16.07 17.11
C ALA A 472 -7.16 16.83 16.00
N VAL A 473 -6.31 16.11 15.25
CA VAL A 473 -5.58 16.62 14.08
C VAL A 473 -5.94 15.76 12.88
N ALA A 474 -6.63 16.32 11.89
CA ALA A 474 -7.01 15.65 10.65
C ALA A 474 -6.22 16.23 9.46
N GLY A 475 -5.18 15.52 9.04
CA GLY A 475 -4.43 15.86 7.83
C GLY A 475 -5.10 15.31 6.60
N ALA A 476 -5.34 16.13 5.59
CA ALA A 476 -5.96 15.77 4.30
C ALA A 476 -7.21 14.86 4.45
N PRO A 477 -8.18 15.17 5.32
CA PRO A 477 -9.37 14.33 5.53
C PRO A 477 -10.30 14.35 4.32
N VAL A 478 -10.89 13.20 4.00
CA VAL A 478 -12.16 13.16 3.25
C VAL A 478 -13.29 13.47 4.23
N SER A 479 -14.00 14.55 4.03
CA SER A 479 -15.11 14.96 4.91
C SER A 479 -16.49 14.64 4.36
N ASN A 480 -16.60 14.59 3.04
CA ASN A 480 -17.84 14.38 2.31
C ASN A 480 -17.62 13.32 1.22
N MET A 481 -18.05 12.09 1.49
CA MET A 481 -17.88 10.99 0.55
C MET A 481 -18.72 11.17 -0.73
N THR A 482 -19.81 11.95 -0.70
CA THR A 482 -20.63 12.18 -1.89
C THR A 482 -19.91 13.02 -2.92
N SER A 483 -19.32 14.17 -2.53
CA SER A 483 -18.56 15.04 -3.44
C SER A 483 -17.19 14.43 -3.79
N SER A 484 -16.57 13.72 -2.86
CA SER A 484 -15.27 13.08 -3.08
C SER A 484 -15.34 11.88 -4.02
N TYR A 485 -16.47 11.16 -4.06
CA TYR A 485 -16.70 10.02 -4.94
C TYR A 485 -16.52 10.38 -6.43
N GLY A 486 -17.15 11.48 -6.87
CA GLY A 486 -17.01 12.00 -8.25
C GLY A 486 -15.72 12.76 -8.53
N GLY A 487 -14.77 12.75 -7.60
CA GLY A 487 -13.50 13.47 -7.75
C GLY A 487 -12.46 12.74 -8.60
N ILE A 488 -11.39 13.47 -8.93
CA ILE A 488 -10.23 12.97 -9.67
C ILE A 488 -9.01 12.90 -8.73
N ARG A 489 -8.22 11.83 -8.85
CA ARG A 489 -6.87 11.72 -8.33
C ARG A 489 -5.91 12.33 -9.36
N TRP A 490 -5.67 13.63 -9.27
CA TRP A 490 -4.92 14.37 -10.28
C TRP A 490 -3.50 13.84 -10.52
N GLY A 491 -2.85 13.29 -9.51
CA GLY A 491 -1.52 12.68 -9.66
C GLY A 491 -1.47 11.47 -10.59
N SER A 492 -2.58 10.74 -10.74
CA SER A 492 -2.71 9.60 -11.66
C SER A 492 -3.70 9.86 -12.81
N GLY A 493 -4.51 10.90 -12.70
CA GLY A 493 -5.61 11.18 -13.61
C GLY A 493 -6.81 10.24 -13.46
N MET A 494 -6.80 9.30 -12.49
CA MET A 494 -7.87 8.33 -12.29
C MET A 494 -9.05 8.93 -11.52
N ALA A 495 -10.26 8.50 -11.85
CA ALA A 495 -11.44 8.79 -11.01
C ALA A 495 -11.30 8.16 -9.63
N ARG A 496 -12.04 8.67 -8.65
CA ARG A 496 -12.03 8.15 -7.27
C ARG A 496 -13.08 7.05 -7.02
N LEU A 497 -14.00 6.80 -7.95
CA LEU A 497 -15.14 5.87 -7.80
C LEU A 497 -14.69 4.48 -7.30
N PHE A 498 -13.65 3.89 -7.94
CA PHE A 498 -13.14 2.57 -7.57
C PHE A 498 -12.66 2.49 -6.12
N GLN A 499 -12.21 3.61 -5.52
CA GLN A 499 -11.79 3.63 -4.12
C GLN A 499 -12.94 3.33 -3.17
N TYR A 500 -14.13 3.80 -3.50
CA TYR A 500 -15.34 3.61 -2.70
C TYR A 500 -15.97 2.25 -2.96
N GLU A 501 -16.07 1.88 -4.24
CA GLU A 501 -16.76 0.67 -4.64
C GLU A 501 -15.94 -0.61 -4.39
N LYS A 502 -14.58 -0.53 -4.53
CA LYS A 502 -13.73 -1.74 -4.57
C LYS A 502 -12.52 -1.73 -3.64
N THR A 503 -12.09 -0.55 -3.14
CA THR A 503 -10.86 -0.51 -2.37
C THR A 503 -10.97 0.24 -1.04
N GLN A 504 -10.06 1.16 -0.77
CA GLN A 504 -9.77 1.76 0.54
C GLN A 504 -10.99 2.31 1.30
N SER A 505 -11.95 2.92 0.60
CA SER A 505 -13.09 3.56 1.26
C SER A 505 -14.20 2.57 1.67
N ARG A 506 -14.14 1.33 1.23
CA ARG A 506 -14.96 0.19 1.70
C ARG A 506 -16.47 0.40 1.71
N ILE A 507 -17.00 1.30 0.90
CA ILE A 507 -18.45 1.47 0.78
C ILE A 507 -19.09 0.25 0.09
N GLY A 508 -18.42 -0.30 -0.95
CA GLY A 508 -18.83 -1.55 -1.59
C GLY A 508 -19.97 -1.43 -2.59
N ALA A 509 -20.45 -0.21 -2.85
CA ALA A 509 -21.54 0.07 -3.78
C ALA A 509 -21.33 1.45 -4.41
N SER A 510 -21.93 1.70 -5.56
CA SER A 510 -21.98 3.03 -6.17
C SER A 510 -22.86 4.00 -5.37
N LEU A 511 -22.64 5.29 -5.56
CA LEU A 511 -23.44 6.35 -4.92
C LEU A 511 -24.94 6.23 -5.23
N TRP A 512 -25.30 5.74 -6.40
CA TRP A 512 -26.70 5.61 -6.83
C TRP A 512 -27.38 4.39 -6.25
N GLU A 513 -26.63 3.30 -5.99
CA GLU A 513 -27.15 2.07 -5.36
C GLU A 513 -27.35 2.25 -3.85
N ARG A 514 -26.38 2.89 -3.15
CA ARG A 514 -26.38 3.00 -1.68
C ARG A 514 -26.00 4.42 -1.23
N ARG A 515 -26.83 5.40 -1.59
CA ARG A 515 -26.66 6.81 -1.19
C ARG A 515 -26.59 7.00 0.33
N ASP A 516 -27.35 6.21 1.05
CA ASP A 516 -27.36 6.16 2.50
C ASP A 516 -25.95 5.99 3.09
N LEU A 517 -25.20 4.99 2.61
CA LEU A 517 -23.84 4.71 3.09
C LEU A 517 -22.86 5.89 2.89
N TYR A 518 -23.00 6.61 1.77
CA TYR A 518 -22.15 7.77 1.51
C TYR A 518 -22.46 8.92 2.49
N ILE A 519 -23.71 9.13 2.86
CA ILE A 519 -24.12 10.15 3.82
C ILE A 519 -23.71 9.72 5.23
N GLU A 520 -24.04 8.49 5.64
CA GLU A 520 -23.78 7.97 6.98
C GLU A 520 -22.29 7.90 7.34
N ASN A 521 -21.40 7.69 6.34
CA ASN A 521 -19.96 7.66 6.55
C ASN A 521 -19.27 9.01 6.27
N SER A 522 -20.00 10.10 6.04
CA SER A 522 -19.42 11.42 5.81
C SER A 522 -19.46 12.27 7.08
N PRO A 523 -18.33 12.60 7.71
CA PRO A 523 -18.30 13.41 8.93
C PRO A 523 -18.95 14.78 8.76
N LEU A 524 -18.95 15.33 7.55
CA LEU A 524 -19.58 16.63 7.24
C LEU A 524 -21.04 16.70 7.67
N PHE A 525 -21.81 15.62 7.47
CA PHE A 525 -23.25 15.60 7.79
C PHE A 525 -23.55 15.47 9.29
N PHE A 526 -22.51 15.26 10.09
CA PHE A 526 -22.57 15.12 11.55
C PHE A 526 -21.65 16.13 12.27
N ALA A 527 -21.23 17.18 11.58
CA ALA A 527 -20.34 18.20 12.15
C ALA A 527 -20.94 18.91 13.38
N ASP A 528 -22.27 18.94 13.48
CA ASP A 528 -23.00 19.46 14.64
C ASP A 528 -22.72 18.68 15.94
N ARG A 529 -22.32 17.41 15.84
CA ARG A 529 -22.00 16.54 16.97
C ARG A 529 -20.55 16.67 17.45
N ILE A 530 -19.68 17.33 16.68
CA ILE A 530 -18.27 17.49 17.05
C ILE A 530 -18.16 18.50 18.21
N ASN A 531 -17.63 18.05 19.35
CA ASN A 531 -17.28 18.91 20.50
C ASN A 531 -15.75 18.99 20.69
N THR A 532 -15.00 18.07 20.10
CA THR A 532 -13.54 18.03 20.14
C THR A 532 -12.94 19.13 19.29
N PRO A 533 -12.04 19.99 19.82
CA PRO A 533 -11.27 20.95 19.02
C PRO A 533 -10.54 20.26 17.88
N LEU A 534 -10.67 20.82 16.66
CA LEU A 534 -10.18 20.18 15.44
C LEU A 534 -9.17 21.04 14.68
N LEU A 535 -7.98 20.50 14.46
CA LEU A 535 -7.00 21.05 13.54
C LEU A 535 -7.09 20.33 12.19
N ILE A 536 -7.49 21.02 11.14
CA ILE A 536 -7.49 20.51 9.76
C ILE A 536 -6.22 21.01 9.05
N ILE A 537 -5.52 20.13 8.34
CA ILE A 537 -4.30 20.51 7.61
C ILE A 537 -4.34 19.97 6.18
N PHE A 538 -4.05 20.83 5.18
CA PHE A 538 -4.00 20.46 3.76
C PHE A 538 -2.89 21.18 3.00
N GLY A 539 -2.31 20.51 2.02
CA GLY A 539 -1.66 21.14 0.88
C GLY A 539 -2.70 21.50 -0.18
N ASP A 540 -2.66 22.69 -0.76
CA ASP A 540 -3.65 23.14 -1.75
C ASP A 540 -3.42 22.60 -3.17
N GLU A 541 -2.26 21.94 -3.40
CA GLU A 541 -1.95 21.16 -4.59
C GLU A 541 -2.08 19.63 -4.33
N ASP A 542 -2.91 19.23 -3.35
CA ASP A 542 -3.13 17.81 -3.07
C ASP A 542 -3.76 17.09 -4.26
N THR A 543 -2.99 16.19 -4.87
CA THR A 543 -3.39 15.41 -6.03
C THR A 543 -4.06 14.07 -5.68
N ALA A 544 -4.13 13.72 -4.40
CA ALA A 544 -4.72 12.47 -3.91
C ALA A 544 -6.11 12.67 -3.30
N VAL A 545 -6.25 13.65 -2.40
CA VAL A 545 -7.52 14.06 -1.79
C VAL A 545 -7.80 15.51 -2.20
N PRO A 546 -8.95 15.81 -2.82
CA PRO A 546 -9.28 17.20 -3.16
C PRO A 546 -9.29 18.08 -1.90
N TRP A 547 -8.49 19.12 -1.85
CA TRP A 547 -8.36 19.97 -0.66
C TRP A 547 -9.66 20.70 -0.29
N TYR A 548 -10.61 20.80 -1.21
CA TYR A 548 -11.97 21.25 -0.96
C TYR A 548 -12.69 20.45 0.13
N GLN A 549 -12.28 19.18 0.36
CA GLN A 549 -12.79 18.38 1.47
C GLN A 549 -12.50 19.01 2.82
N GLY A 550 -11.33 19.64 2.98
CA GLY A 550 -10.99 20.42 4.17
C GLY A 550 -11.81 21.70 4.27
N ILE A 551 -12.06 22.40 3.16
CA ILE A 551 -12.88 23.61 3.12
C ILE A 551 -14.33 23.32 3.52
N GLU A 552 -14.93 22.24 2.96
CA GLU A 552 -16.30 21.84 3.30
C GLU A 552 -16.44 21.62 4.81
N LEU A 553 -15.52 20.87 5.43
CA LEU A 553 -15.55 20.60 6.87
C LEU A 553 -15.31 21.86 7.70
N TYR A 554 -14.30 22.67 7.33
CA TYR A 554 -14.01 23.93 8.02
C TYR A 554 -15.21 24.88 8.01
N LEU A 555 -15.88 25.05 6.85
CA LEU A 555 -17.04 25.92 6.74
C LEU A 555 -18.24 25.39 7.55
N ALA A 556 -18.43 24.08 7.62
CA ALA A 556 -19.45 23.48 8.47
C ALA A 556 -19.16 23.77 9.96
N MET A 557 -17.93 23.50 10.42
CA MET A 557 -17.50 23.78 11.80
C MET A 557 -17.66 25.28 12.14
N ARG A 558 -17.22 26.17 11.24
CA ARG A 558 -17.35 27.61 11.40
C ARG A 558 -18.83 28.06 11.48
N ARG A 559 -19.70 27.51 10.62
CA ARG A 559 -21.15 27.81 10.65
C ARG A 559 -21.81 27.38 11.94
N LEU A 560 -21.31 26.30 12.53
CA LEU A 560 -21.80 25.71 13.77
C LEU A 560 -21.09 26.29 15.02
N GLU A 561 -20.20 27.25 14.83
CA GLU A 561 -19.42 27.91 15.91
C GLU A 561 -18.61 26.92 16.75
N LYS A 562 -18.08 25.87 16.09
CA LYS A 562 -17.22 24.82 16.69
C LYS A 562 -15.75 25.23 16.63
N ASP A 563 -14.98 24.84 17.64
CA ASP A 563 -13.53 25.10 17.70
C ASP A 563 -12.79 24.34 16.58
N CYS A 564 -12.31 25.09 15.59
CA CYS A 564 -11.64 24.53 14.42
C CYS A 564 -10.64 25.50 13.81
N VAL A 565 -9.43 25.02 13.58
CA VAL A 565 -8.39 25.74 12.81
C VAL A 565 -8.11 24.99 11.52
N PHE A 566 -7.98 25.72 10.41
CA PHE A 566 -7.60 25.15 9.12
C PHE A 566 -6.27 25.73 8.64
N LEU A 567 -5.24 24.89 8.50
CA LEU A 567 -3.93 25.24 7.97
C LEU A 567 -3.84 24.82 6.50
N GLN A 568 -3.77 25.79 5.61
CA GLN A 568 -3.53 25.60 4.18
C GLN A 568 -2.07 25.84 3.87
N TYR A 569 -1.35 24.81 3.40
CA TYR A 569 0.03 24.92 2.93
C TYR A 569 0.07 25.13 1.42
N ARG A 570 0.43 26.33 1.00
CA ARG A 570 0.42 26.75 -0.41
C ARG A 570 1.48 26.04 -1.23
N GLY A 571 1.07 25.49 -2.38
CA GLY A 571 1.93 24.76 -3.32
C GLY A 571 2.50 23.47 -2.72
N GLU A 572 1.79 22.87 -1.76
CA GLU A 572 2.15 21.56 -1.21
C GLU A 572 1.17 20.47 -1.70
N PRO A 573 1.70 19.30 -2.05
CA PRO A 573 0.89 18.13 -2.42
C PRO A 573 0.36 17.41 -1.17
N HIS A 574 -0.12 16.18 -1.34
CA HIS A 574 -0.71 15.34 -0.29
C HIS A 574 0.18 15.17 0.97
N HIS A 575 1.48 15.16 0.80
CA HIS A 575 2.46 15.18 1.89
C HIS A 575 3.39 16.37 1.66
N PRO A 576 3.67 17.20 2.67
CA PRO A 576 4.53 18.37 2.50
C PRO A 576 5.91 17.96 1.97
N GLN A 577 6.40 18.67 0.96
CA GLN A 577 7.69 18.40 0.31
C GLN A 577 8.74 19.45 0.65
N LYS A 578 8.36 20.73 0.69
CA LYS A 578 9.27 21.83 1.01
C LYS A 578 9.67 21.79 2.48
N TYR A 579 10.96 21.78 2.76
CA TYR A 579 11.48 21.63 4.13
C TYR A 579 10.93 22.67 5.11
N PRO A 580 10.82 23.98 4.78
CA PRO A 580 10.21 24.95 5.68
C PRO A 580 8.77 24.60 6.07
N ASN A 581 7.97 24.11 5.12
CA ASN A 581 6.60 23.70 5.38
C ASN A 581 6.52 22.41 6.21
N LYS A 582 7.45 21.46 6.00
CA LYS A 582 7.57 20.26 6.86
C LYS A 582 7.84 20.63 8.30
N LEU A 583 8.78 21.58 8.50
CA LEU A 583 9.17 22.04 9.83
C LEU A 583 8.02 22.81 10.51
N ASP A 584 7.38 23.74 9.80
CA ASP A 584 6.23 24.49 10.32
C ASP A 584 5.06 23.57 10.66
N TRP A 585 4.74 22.61 9.79
CA TRP A 585 3.70 21.59 10.03
C TRP A 585 3.96 20.81 11.32
N PHE A 586 5.19 20.31 11.47
CA PHE A 586 5.61 19.60 12.66
C PHE A 586 5.52 20.44 13.94
N MET A 587 6.00 21.69 13.88
CA MET A 587 5.96 22.62 15.02
C MET A 587 4.52 22.97 15.42
N ARG A 588 3.65 23.26 14.46
CA ARG A 588 2.24 23.58 14.75
C ARG A 588 1.47 22.42 15.34
N ILE A 589 1.69 21.18 14.87
CA ILE A 589 1.07 20.02 15.50
C ILE A 589 1.57 19.86 16.95
N LYS A 590 2.86 20.09 17.18
CA LYS A 590 3.41 20.06 18.55
C LYS A 590 2.79 21.12 19.45
N GLU A 591 2.72 22.37 18.99
CA GLU A 591 2.11 23.49 19.73
C GLU A 591 0.63 23.20 20.04
N TYR A 592 -0.09 22.61 19.07
CA TYR A 592 -1.49 22.23 19.22
C TYR A 592 -1.68 21.17 20.29
N PHE A 593 -0.89 20.11 20.28
CA PHE A 593 -0.94 19.07 21.31
C PHE A 593 -0.45 19.58 22.66
N ASP A 594 0.62 20.37 22.72
CA ASP A 594 1.09 20.95 23.99
C ASP A 594 0.01 21.84 24.64
N HIS A 595 -0.72 22.60 23.81
CA HIS A 595 -1.81 23.46 24.32
C HIS A 595 -2.94 22.62 24.93
N TYR A 596 -3.51 21.68 24.18
CA TYR A 596 -4.69 20.94 24.62
C TYR A 596 -4.39 19.81 25.60
N LEU A 597 -3.24 19.14 25.48
CA LEU A 597 -2.91 17.95 26.28
C LEU A 597 -2.02 18.24 27.48
N LYS A 598 -1.29 19.34 27.49
CA LYS A 598 -0.39 19.71 28.60
C LYS A 598 -0.74 21.05 29.24
N GLY A 599 -1.75 21.76 28.74
CA GLY A 599 -2.16 23.06 29.28
C GLY A 599 -1.14 24.18 29.04
N VAL A 600 -0.24 24.03 28.05
CA VAL A 600 0.69 25.09 27.66
C VAL A 600 -0.11 26.25 27.05
N GLU A 601 0.28 27.50 27.31
CA GLU A 601 -0.37 28.67 26.69
C GLU A 601 -0.31 28.56 25.16
N GLY A 602 -1.48 28.62 24.54
CA GLY A 602 -1.61 28.48 23.08
C GLY A 602 -1.14 29.72 22.34
N PRO A 603 -0.38 29.58 21.24
CA PRO A 603 -0.02 30.69 20.37
C PRO A 603 -1.28 31.33 19.73
N GLU A 604 -1.14 32.56 19.23
CA GLU A 604 -2.28 33.34 18.68
C GLU A 604 -2.99 32.58 17.53
N TRP A 605 -2.28 31.80 16.74
CA TRP A 605 -2.88 31.10 15.63
C TRP A 605 -3.90 30.02 16.08
N ILE A 606 -3.79 29.50 17.31
CA ILE A 606 -4.78 28.61 17.94
C ILE A 606 -5.91 29.43 18.56
N THR A 607 -5.57 30.45 19.34
CA THR A 607 -6.51 31.12 20.25
C THR A 607 -7.27 32.30 19.64
N LYS A 608 -6.69 32.96 18.65
CA LYS A 608 -7.25 34.22 18.05
C LYS A 608 -7.29 34.18 16.52
N GLY A 609 -6.53 33.29 15.90
CA GLY A 609 -6.26 33.31 14.46
C GLY A 609 -5.23 34.35 14.05
N VAL A 610 -4.79 34.30 12.79
CA VAL A 610 -3.80 35.21 12.21
C VAL A 610 -4.42 35.94 11.02
N PRO A 611 -4.60 37.28 11.08
CA PRO A 611 -5.11 38.05 9.95
C PRO A 611 -4.19 37.96 8.72
N TYR A 612 -4.77 37.82 7.53
CA TYR A 612 -4.01 37.88 6.29
C TYR A 612 -3.41 39.27 6.07
N ARG A 613 -2.10 39.35 5.89
CA ARG A 613 -1.34 40.62 5.75
C ARG A 613 -0.57 40.73 4.43
N GLY A 614 -1.01 40.04 3.38
CA GLY A 614 -0.47 40.19 2.02
C GLY A 614 0.94 39.65 1.81
N LYS A 615 1.27 38.49 2.36
CA LYS A 615 2.51 37.77 2.05
C LYS A 615 2.28 36.61 1.05
#